data_56691d9172855085fce78be4f5944aa0
#
_entry.id   56691d9172855085fce78be4f5944aa0
#
_cell.length_a   1.000
_cell.length_b   1.000
_cell.length_c   1.000
_cell.angle_alpha   90.00
_cell.angle_beta   90.00
_cell.angle_gamma   90.00
#
_symmetry.space_group_name_H-M   'P 1'
#
loop_
_entity.id
_entity.type
_entity.pdbx_description
1 polymer ?
#
loop_
_entity_poly.entity_id
_entity_poly.type
_entity_poly.pdbx_seq_one_letter_code
_entity_poly.pdbx_strand_id
1 'polypeptide(L)'
;MTSAGDVRLGRTPLALGVIGFGALVVMIGAPLFGWIRVVRLPAILVPALLLALAVMPRGYWRDSPLLRADWQPSRRLVWSAAVLIGGLLFWYVLTRFRSGEINAIDFTIYYDRPCYQTVHGRPLFVEVSDTPGLSSHSELADHAYWAMLAVCAPYALHPSPLWLHALSVIAIVAGGIHVLRIAQRLGAGGALAIATALAFVLNDNTARTLNYGFHPEVLYAWFIPWMIDAGLRGATAPFLAATLASVLVKEDACLPVFGATVALALHQFRTLTWPRRLVFLVLPNVLALSSLGLYYGYVIPMLSATSRPTYAHFWANYGPTPMSALVGMLTHPWQVAKSAATSGAFRTIQPHLFLPLIGWRWALGTLPIVALYGASANEQVRAFGIYYAIVLMPFFVLGASTGALAVARRLITQPGHAQLAAAVAVLLGPLLVGSGHRGYSLRPWRSETAAVKDALTQLGPEPRVLVQSGLFPHAGYDERFQLLTPETLADPRNAGAVLLLARRIGAYPFFGAEMDRISRFPSAGAVPGGLLAVRVTPDGTEKVLKLQSKRERLRSSRLEWPAGRPRGRSRRPRNGPGDASVPIVPPPGSLP
;
A
#
# COMPACT_ATOMS: atom_id res chain seq x y z
N MET A 1 -29.95 -32.20 -40.45
CA MET A 1 -28.98 -31.34 -41.15
C MET A 1 -29.49 -29.89 -41.05
N THR A 2 -29.10 -29.17 -40.01
CA THR A 2 -29.41 -27.75 -39.82
C THR A 2 -28.12 -26.97 -40.08
N SER A 3 -28.16 -26.09 -41.08
CA SER A 3 -27.05 -25.28 -41.56
C SER A 3 -26.47 -24.43 -40.44
N ALA A 4 -25.17 -24.53 -40.23
CA ALA A 4 -24.40 -23.61 -39.44
C ALA A 4 -24.48 -22.21 -40.07
N GLY A 5 -25.33 -21.36 -39.55
CA GLY A 5 -25.39 -19.96 -39.95
C GLY A 5 -24.10 -19.25 -39.60
N ASP A 6 -23.37 -18.81 -40.60
CA ASP A 6 -22.21 -17.92 -40.51
C ASP A 6 -22.59 -16.67 -39.69
N VAL A 7 -22.18 -16.63 -38.44
CA VAL A 7 -22.25 -15.42 -37.64
C VAL A 7 -21.17 -14.47 -38.16
N ARG A 8 -21.46 -13.69 -39.18
CA ARG A 8 -20.65 -12.54 -39.57
C ARG A 8 -20.64 -11.56 -38.41
N LEU A 9 -19.58 -11.60 -37.61
CA LEU A 9 -19.26 -10.57 -36.64
C LEU A 9 -19.25 -9.22 -37.40
N GLY A 10 -20.30 -8.43 -37.20
CA GLY A 10 -20.38 -7.11 -37.81
C GLY A 10 -19.15 -6.26 -37.49
N ARG A 11 -18.66 -5.47 -38.45
CA ARG A 11 -17.42 -4.64 -38.34
C ARG A 11 -17.44 -3.64 -37.16
N THR A 12 -18.60 -3.38 -36.56
CA THR A 12 -18.80 -2.49 -35.41
C THR A 12 -18.12 -2.90 -34.11
N PRO A 13 -18.16 -4.15 -33.64
CA PRO A 13 -17.47 -4.53 -32.39
C PRO A 13 -15.94 -4.45 -32.48
N LEU A 14 -15.39 -4.77 -33.68
CA LEU A 14 -13.95 -4.68 -33.91
C LEU A 14 -13.47 -3.21 -33.93
N ALA A 15 -14.23 -2.32 -34.59
CA ALA A 15 -13.94 -0.89 -34.65
C ALA A 15 -13.98 -0.23 -33.27
N LEU A 16 -14.92 -0.64 -32.41
CA LEU A 16 -15.04 -0.12 -31.06
C LEU A 16 -14.01 -0.68 -30.10
N GLY A 17 -13.61 -1.95 -30.27
CA GLY A 17 -12.46 -2.52 -29.59
C GLY A 17 -11.16 -1.80 -29.95
N VAL A 18 -10.97 -1.46 -31.22
CA VAL A 18 -9.81 -0.70 -31.71
C VAL A 18 -9.85 0.76 -31.19
N ILE A 19 -11.00 1.41 -31.18
CA ILE A 19 -11.15 2.77 -30.62
C ILE A 19 -10.92 2.76 -29.09
N GLY A 20 -11.49 1.79 -28.37
CA GLY A 20 -11.26 1.63 -26.93
C GLY A 20 -9.80 1.33 -26.59
N PHE A 21 -9.16 0.44 -27.36
CA PHE A 21 -7.75 0.14 -27.21
C PHE A 21 -6.86 1.32 -27.61
N GLY A 22 -7.17 2.01 -28.71
CA GLY A 22 -6.46 3.22 -29.13
C GLY A 22 -6.58 4.35 -28.10
N ALA A 23 -7.76 4.57 -27.54
CA ALA A 23 -7.94 5.52 -26.44
C ALA A 23 -7.12 5.10 -25.19
N LEU A 24 -7.10 3.83 -24.86
CA LEU A 24 -6.29 3.30 -23.75
C LEU A 24 -4.78 3.52 -23.99
N VAL A 25 -4.29 3.23 -25.19
CA VAL A 25 -2.88 3.45 -25.58
C VAL A 25 -2.53 4.94 -25.54
N VAL A 26 -3.38 5.81 -26.06
CA VAL A 26 -3.18 7.27 -26.01
C VAL A 26 -3.19 7.76 -24.56
N MET A 27 -4.10 7.30 -23.73
CA MET A 27 -4.23 7.72 -22.34
C MET A 27 -3.09 7.17 -21.45
N ILE A 28 -2.57 6.00 -21.73
CA ILE A 28 -1.36 5.45 -21.06
C ILE A 28 -0.10 6.18 -21.57
N GLY A 29 -0.04 6.51 -22.85
CA GLY A 29 1.11 7.20 -23.48
C GLY A 29 1.13 8.71 -23.20
N ALA A 30 -0.02 9.36 -23.06
CA ALA A 30 -0.12 10.81 -22.90
C ALA A 30 0.73 11.39 -21.74
N PRO A 31 0.86 10.73 -20.56
CA PRO A 31 1.78 11.16 -19.51
C PRO A 31 3.24 11.09 -19.92
N LEU A 32 3.62 10.12 -20.77
CA LEU A 32 5.00 9.96 -21.27
C LEU A 32 5.41 11.12 -22.17
N PHE A 33 4.44 11.68 -22.92
CA PHE A 33 4.66 12.82 -23.81
C PHE A 33 4.37 14.18 -23.16
N GLY A 34 4.07 14.20 -21.84
CA GLY A 34 3.81 15.44 -21.10
C GLY A 34 2.47 16.11 -21.42
N TRP A 35 1.59 15.48 -22.21
CA TRP A 35 0.31 16.06 -22.64
C TRP A 35 -0.73 16.12 -21.51
N ILE A 36 -0.65 15.16 -20.57
CA ILE A 36 -1.53 15.12 -19.40
C ILE A 36 -0.67 14.95 -18.15
N ARG A 37 -0.77 15.88 -17.20
CA ARG A 37 0.04 15.85 -15.98
C ARG A 37 -0.34 14.73 -15.02
N VAL A 38 -1.62 14.35 -14.99
CA VAL A 38 -2.15 13.28 -14.13
C VAL A 38 -3.35 12.65 -14.81
N VAL A 39 -3.31 11.34 -15.05
CA VAL A 39 -4.46 10.55 -15.53
C VAL A 39 -4.85 9.56 -14.45
N ARG A 40 -6.13 9.52 -14.09
CA ARG A 40 -6.65 8.57 -13.12
C ARG A 40 -7.10 7.30 -13.85
N LEU A 41 -6.56 6.16 -13.46
CA LEU A 41 -6.87 4.87 -14.08
C LEU A 41 -8.39 4.56 -14.10
N PRO A 42 -9.18 4.85 -13.02
CA PRO A 42 -10.63 4.69 -13.07
C PRO A 42 -11.33 5.56 -14.12
N ALA A 43 -10.82 6.77 -14.39
CA ALA A 43 -11.35 7.64 -15.42
C ALA A 43 -11.19 7.08 -16.83
N ILE A 44 -10.29 6.12 -17.01
CA ILE A 44 -10.10 5.39 -18.27
C ILE A 44 -10.94 4.13 -18.29
N LEU A 45 -10.89 3.34 -17.21
CA LEU A 45 -11.53 2.03 -17.13
C LEU A 45 -13.06 2.12 -17.09
N VAL A 46 -13.62 3.13 -16.41
CA VAL A 46 -15.07 3.30 -16.32
C VAL A 46 -15.70 3.62 -17.68
N PRO A 47 -15.22 4.63 -18.44
CA PRO A 47 -15.74 4.88 -19.78
C PRO A 47 -15.51 3.69 -20.73
N ALA A 48 -14.35 3.02 -20.67
CA ALA A 48 -14.07 1.86 -21.51
C ALA A 48 -15.02 0.69 -21.20
N LEU A 49 -15.29 0.43 -19.91
CA LEU A 49 -16.24 -0.58 -19.48
C LEU A 49 -17.69 -0.21 -19.86
N LEU A 50 -18.10 1.04 -19.59
CA LEU A 50 -19.43 1.52 -19.94
C LEU A 50 -19.64 1.52 -21.46
N LEU A 51 -18.62 1.90 -22.23
CA LEU A 51 -18.66 1.84 -23.68
C LEU A 51 -18.76 0.40 -24.18
N ALA A 52 -17.98 -0.51 -23.63
CA ALA A 52 -18.05 -1.94 -23.93
C ALA A 52 -19.45 -2.50 -23.59
N LEU A 53 -20.04 -2.10 -22.46
CA LEU A 53 -21.37 -2.49 -22.04
C LEU A 53 -22.47 -1.88 -22.94
N ALA A 54 -22.33 -0.61 -23.34
CA ALA A 54 -23.31 0.08 -24.17
C ALA A 54 -23.37 -0.42 -25.62
N VAL A 55 -22.23 -0.93 -26.11
CA VAL A 55 -22.08 -1.38 -27.52
C VAL A 55 -22.43 -2.84 -27.70
N MET A 56 -22.51 -3.64 -26.65
CA MET A 56 -22.92 -5.04 -26.75
C MET A 56 -24.36 -5.14 -27.28
N PRO A 57 -24.61 -5.86 -28.37
CA PRO A 57 -25.94 -6.04 -28.92
C PRO A 57 -26.95 -6.54 -27.87
N ARG A 58 -28.17 -6.05 -27.89
CA ARG A 58 -29.23 -6.47 -26.93
C ARG A 58 -29.43 -7.99 -26.89
N GLY A 59 -29.24 -8.69 -28.01
CA GLY A 59 -29.26 -10.15 -28.08
C GLY A 59 -28.11 -10.85 -27.35
N TYR A 60 -26.93 -10.22 -27.30
CA TYR A 60 -25.76 -10.76 -26.59
C TYR A 60 -26.00 -10.89 -25.09
N TRP A 61 -26.80 -9.98 -24.50
CA TRP A 61 -27.12 -10.03 -23.07
C TRP A 61 -27.98 -11.24 -22.70
N ARG A 62 -28.91 -11.70 -23.58
CA ARG A 62 -29.77 -12.86 -23.28
C ARG A 62 -28.98 -14.16 -23.17
N ASP A 63 -27.95 -14.32 -24.00
CA ASP A 63 -27.13 -15.53 -24.08
C ASP A 63 -25.75 -15.35 -23.42
N SER A 64 -25.52 -14.17 -22.83
CA SER A 64 -24.21 -13.85 -22.22
C SER A 64 -23.87 -14.81 -21.09
N PRO A 65 -22.67 -15.41 -21.10
CA PRO A 65 -22.15 -16.17 -19.96
C PRO A 65 -22.22 -15.40 -18.64
N LEU A 66 -22.13 -14.06 -18.69
CA LEU A 66 -22.17 -13.19 -17.51
C LEU A 66 -23.51 -13.23 -16.77
N LEU A 67 -24.61 -13.58 -17.46
CA LEU A 67 -25.94 -13.75 -16.88
C LEU A 67 -26.20 -15.20 -16.41
N ARG A 68 -25.30 -16.12 -16.66
CA ARG A 68 -25.40 -17.48 -16.14
C ARG A 68 -24.86 -17.52 -14.73
N ALA A 69 -25.69 -17.89 -13.76
CA ALA A 69 -25.31 -17.96 -12.35
C ALA A 69 -24.21 -19.00 -12.07
N ASP A 70 -24.10 -20.02 -12.91
CA ASP A 70 -23.16 -21.13 -12.84
C ASP A 70 -21.89 -20.93 -13.67
N TRP A 71 -21.85 -19.89 -14.54
CA TRP A 71 -20.64 -19.61 -15.33
C TRP A 71 -19.44 -19.33 -14.44
N GLN A 72 -18.31 -19.92 -14.78
CA GLN A 72 -17.03 -19.68 -14.12
C GLN A 72 -15.96 -19.33 -15.15
N PRO A 73 -15.06 -18.37 -14.87
CA PRO A 73 -13.98 -18.04 -15.77
C PRO A 73 -13.00 -19.21 -15.91
N SER A 74 -12.56 -19.48 -17.13
CA SER A 74 -11.55 -20.51 -17.36
C SER A 74 -10.22 -20.14 -16.69
N ARG A 75 -9.42 -21.15 -16.34
CA ARG A 75 -8.08 -20.90 -15.75
C ARG A 75 -7.20 -20.05 -16.67
N ARG A 76 -7.29 -20.27 -17.99
CA ARG A 76 -6.53 -19.46 -18.98
C ARG A 76 -6.94 -18.00 -18.90
N LEU A 77 -8.25 -17.70 -18.87
CA LEU A 77 -8.74 -16.33 -18.73
C LEU A 77 -8.24 -15.66 -17.45
N VAL A 78 -8.30 -16.36 -16.31
CA VAL A 78 -7.83 -15.84 -15.02
C VAL A 78 -6.34 -15.52 -15.07
N TRP A 79 -5.50 -16.42 -15.60
CA TRP A 79 -4.07 -16.18 -15.68
C TRP A 79 -3.71 -15.09 -16.70
N SER A 80 -4.37 -15.06 -17.86
CA SER A 80 -4.14 -13.99 -18.86
C SER A 80 -4.53 -12.62 -18.29
N ALA A 81 -5.66 -12.53 -17.60
CA ALA A 81 -6.08 -11.31 -16.91
C ALA A 81 -5.11 -10.91 -15.80
N ALA A 82 -4.61 -11.88 -15.01
CA ALA A 82 -3.64 -11.64 -13.95
C ALA A 82 -2.31 -11.09 -14.51
N VAL A 83 -1.80 -11.66 -15.60
CA VAL A 83 -0.59 -11.16 -16.27
C VAL A 83 -0.80 -9.75 -16.82
N LEU A 84 -1.93 -9.51 -17.50
CA LEU A 84 -2.25 -8.17 -18.02
C LEU A 84 -2.37 -7.14 -16.90
N ILE A 85 -3.16 -7.42 -15.88
CA ILE A 85 -3.35 -6.52 -14.72
C ILE A 85 -2.02 -6.32 -14.00
N GLY A 86 -1.24 -7.39 -13.79
CA GLY A 86 0.09 -7.30 -13.20
C GLY A 86 1.03 -6.40 -14.00
N GLY A 87 1.06 -6.54 -15.32
CA GLY A 87 1.82 -5.68 -16.21
C GLY A 87 1.41 -4.21 -16.13
N LEU A 88 0.09 -3.94 -16.12
CA LEU A 88 -0.45 -2.57 -15.97
C LEU A 88 -0.13 -1.96 -14.59
N LEU A 89 -0.24 -2.74 -13.52
CA LEU A 89 0.11 -2.28 -12.17
C LEU A 89 1.62 -2.05 -12.04
N PHE A 90 2.44 -2.93 -12.59
CA PHE A 90 3.88 -2.74 -12.59
C PHE A 90 4.29 -1.50 -13.38
N TRP A 91 3.69 -1.31 -14.56
CA TRP A 91 3.85 -0.07 -15.34
C TRP A 91 3.45 1.16 -14.52
N TYR A 92 2.31 1.10 -13.83
CA TYR A 92 1.85 2.16 -12.96
C TYR A 92 2.88 2.52 -11.87
N VAL A 93 3.39 1.51 -11.16
CA VAL A 93 4.40 1.70 -10.10
C VAL A 93 5.70 2.23 -10.70
N LEU A 94 6.10 1.75 -11.89
CA LEU A 94 7.26 2.24 -12.60
C LEU A 94 7.14 3.73 -12.97
N THR A 95 5.94 4.20 -13.37
CA THR A 95 5.72 5.64 -13.61
C THR A 95 5.88 6.46 -12.33
N ARG A 96 5.42 5.95 -11.19
CA ARG A 96 5.59 6.58 -9.87
C ARG A 96 7.06 6.63 -9.46
N PHE A 97 7.77 5.53 -9.62
CA PHE A 97 9.20 5.46 -9.35
C PHE A 97 9.96 6.48 -10.21
N ARG A 98 9.76 6.45 -11.53
CA ARG A 98 10.44 7.35 -12.46
C ARG A 98 9.98 8.81 -12.40
N SER A 99 8.89 9.12 -11.72
CA SER A 99 8.50 10.50 -11.44
C SER A 99 9.11 11.07 -10.16
N GLY A 100 9.84 10.26 -9.37
CA GLY A 100 10.43 10.67 -8.11
C GLY A 100 9.39 10.85 -6.98
N GLU A 101 8.26 10.14 -7.06
CA GLU A 101 7.16 10.24 -6.07
C GLU A 101 7.10 9.08 -5.06
N ILE A 102 8.08 8.16 -5.10
CA ILE A 102 8.20 7.11 -4.08
C ILE A 102 8.79 7.71 -2.81
N ASN A 103 8.26 7.31 -1.66
CA ASN A 103 8.79 7.74 -0.37
C ASN A 103 10.17 7.11 -0.12
N ALA A 104 11.21 7.91 -0.23
CA ALA A 104 12.58 7.42 -0.06
C ALA A 104 12.90 7.04 1.39
N ILE A 105 12.30 7.71 2.38
CA ILE A 105 12.61 7.45 3.78
C ILE A 105 12.25 6.00 4.10
N ASP A 106 10.97 5.65 4.02
CA ASP A 106 10.55 4.30 4.39
C ASP A 106 11.01 3.26 3.37
N PHE A 107 10.84 3.53 2.07
CA PHE A 107 11.15 2.55 1.04
C PHE A 107 12.65 2.29 0.90
N THR A 108 13.46 3.34 0.74
CA THR A 108 14.89 3.17 0.41
C THR A 108 15.71 2.85 1.65
N ILE A 109 15.46 3.54 2.77
CA ILE A 109 16.25 3.38 3.99
C ILE A 109 15.93 2.06 4.69
N TYR A 110 14.64 1.71 4.83
CA TYR A 110 14.23 0.57 5.63
C TYR A 110 14.05 -0.74 4.84
N TYR A 111 14.01 -0.70 3.48
CA TYR A 111 13.80 -1.94 2.71
C TYR A 111 14.80 -2.11 1.57
N ASP A 112 14.98 -1.11 0.68
CA ASP A 112 15.81 -1.25 -0.50
C ASP A 112 17.30 -1.39 -0.15
N ARG A 113 17.86 -0.43 0.60
CA ARG A 113 19.26 -0.50 1.04
C ARG A 113 19.54 -1.65 2.02
N PRO A 114 18.69 -1.95 3.01
CA PRO A 114 18.85 -3.15 3.84
C PRO A 114 18.81 -4.46 3.05
N CYS A 115 18.05 -4.56 1.95
CA CYS A 115 18.14 -5.71 1.06
C CYS A 115 19.51 -5.82 0.37
N TYR A 116 20.06 -4.71 -0.09
CA TYR A 116 21.44 -4.69 -0.60
C TYR A 116 22.45 -5.12 0.46
N GLN A 117 22.36 -4.60 1.67
CA GLN A 117 23.22 -4.98 2.80
C GLN A 117 23.09 -6.47 3.17
N THR A 118 21.86 -7.01 3.11
CA THR A 118 21.60 -8.42 3.43
C THR A 118 22.40 -9.36 2.54
N VAL A 119 22.44 -9.12 1.24
CA VAL A 119 23.19 -9.98 0.31
C VAL A 119 24.71 -9.75 0.39
N HIS A 120 25.16 -8.72 1.08
CA HIS A 120 26.56 -8.46 1.43
C HIS A 120 26.93 -8.89 2.86
N GLY A 121 26.13 -9.77 3.48
CA GLY A 121 26.42 -10.37 4.78
C GLY A 121 26.00 -9.56 6.00
N ARG A 122 25.23 -8.47 5.81
CA ARG A 122 24.72 -7.61 6.90
C ARG A 122 23.18 -7.66 6.93
N PRO A 123 22.56 -8.65 7.61
CA PRO A 123 21.11 -8.89 7.52
C PRO A 123 20.25 -7.67 7.89
N LEU A 124 19.48 -7.17 6.93
CA LEU A 124 18.57 -6.01 7.02
C LEU A 124 19.21 -4.81 7.74
N PHE A 125 20.47 -4.55 7.45
CA PHE A 125 21.24 -3.54 8.16
C PHE A 125 20.94 -2.13 7.63
N VAL A 126 20.62 -1.22 8.55
CA VAL A 126 20.41 0.21 8.32
C VAL A 126 21.65 0.97 8.77
N GLU A 127 22.23 1.77 7.89
CA GLU A 127 23.40 2.59 8.20
C GLU A 127 23.01 3.84 8.98
N VAL A 128 23.83 4.20 9.96
CA VAL A 128 23.67 5.44 10.73
C VAL A 128 23.73 6.68 9.83
N SER A 129 24.46 6.60 8.73
CA SER A 129 24.56 7.65 7.74
C SER A 129 23.23 7.96 7.05
N ASP A 130 22.34 6.96 6.92
CA ASP A 130 21.04 7.12 6.29
C ASP A 130 19.98 7.64 7.28
N THR A 131 20.16 7.37 8.58
CA THR A 131 19.25 7.74 9.66
C THR A 131 20.01 8.40 10.81
N PRO A 132 20.45 9.66 10.68
CA PRO A 132 21.11 10.37 11.75
C PRO A 132 20.25 10.45 13.02
N GLY A 133 20.88 10.24 14.17
CA GLY A 133 20.18 10.15 15.45
C GLY A 133 19.78 8.72 15.87
N LEU A 134 19.88 7.74 14.94
CA LEU A 134 19.79 6.33 15.25
C LEU A 134 21.19 5.71 15.17
N SER A 135 21.48 4.71 16.01
CA SER A 135 22.67 3.87 15.85
C SER A 135 22.46 2.94 14.65
N SER A 136 23.54 2.61 13.94
CA SER A 136 23.48 1.53 12.93
C SER A 136 22.96 0.25 13.57
N HIS A 137 21.94 -0.35 12.98
CA HIS A 137 21.28 -1.52 13.53
C HIS A 137 20.65 -2.38 12.42
N SER A 138 20.29 -3.60 12.75
CA SER A 138 19.44 -4.41 11.88
C SER A 138 17.98 -4.05 12.10
N GLU A 139 17.19 -3.92 11.03
CA GLU A 139 15.73 -3.77 11.10
C GLU A 139 15.04 -4.91 11.87
N LEU A 140 15.72 -6.06 12.04
CA LEU A 140 15.24 -7.13 12.91
C LEU A 140 15.23 -6.75 14.40
N ALA A 141 15.92 -5.69 14.79
CA ALA A 141 15.84 -5.13 16.14
C ALA A 141 14.57 -4.28 16.35
N ASP A 142 13.95 -3.79 15.28
CA ASP A 142 12.75 -2.96 15.32
C ASP A 142 11.49 -3.71 14.91
N HIS A 143 11.60 -4.66 13.97
CA HIS A 143 10.50 -5.44 13.43
C HIS A 143 10.88 -6.90 13.14
N ALA A 144 9.95 -7.84 13.32
CA ALA A 144 10.11 -9.26 13.01
C ALA A 144 10.00 -9.54 11.48
N TYR A 145 10.81 -8.86 10.67
CA TYR A 145 10.78 -8.94 9.21
C TYR A 145 11.50 -10.18 8.65
N TRP A 146 11.19 -11.38 9.16
CA TRP A 146 11.85 -12.62 8.74
C TRP A 146 11.69 -12.91 7.25
N ALA A 147 10.50 -12.65 6.68
CA ALA A 147 10.24 -12.84 5.25
C ALA A 147 11.18 -11.97 4.39
N MET A 148 11.64 -10.83 4.90
CA MET A 148 12.51 -9.92 4.17
C MET A 148 13.86 -10.57 3.84
N LEU A 149 14.38 -11.48 4.64
CA LEU A 149 15.61 -12.20 4.34
C LEU A 149 15.50 -12.97 3.00
N ALA A 150 14.34 -13.60 2.75
CA ALA A 150 14.08 -14.26 1.47
C ALA A 150 13.73 -13.26 0.36
N VAL A 151 12.99 -12.19 0.68
CA VAL A 151 12.62 -11.11 -0.25
C VAL A 151 13.85 -10.41 -0.83
N CYS A 152 14.92 -10.31 -0.06
CA CYS A 152 16.17 -9.68 -0.49
C CYS A 152 17.02 -10.55 -1.44
N ALA A 153 16.75 -11.85 -1.55
CA ALA A 153 17.58 -12.77 -2.36
C ALA A 153 17.81 -12.33 -3.83
N PRO A 154 16.83 -11.74 -4.56
CA PRO A 154 17.05 -11.27 -5.93
C PRO A 154 18.11 -10.17 -6.06
N TYR A 155 18.44 -9.45 -4.97
CA TYR A 155 19.50 -8.43 -4.97
C TYR A 155 20.89 -9.04 -5.20
N ALA A 156 21.09 -10.32 -4.89
CA ALA A 156 22.33 -11.03 -5.19
C ALA A 156 22.55 -11.21 -6.70
N LEU A 157 21.48 -11.24 -7.50
CA LEU A 157 21.55 -11.34 -8.95
C LEU A 157 21.77 -9.96 -9.59
N HIS A 158 21.01 -8.99 -9.15
CA HIS A 158 21.08 -7.61 -9.64
C HIS A 158 20.46 -6.65 -8.61
N PRO A 159 21.23 -5.80 -7.94
CA PRO A 159 20.71 -4.83 -6.99
C PRO A 159 19.79 -3.81 -7.68
N SER A 160 18.49 -3.86 -7.32
CA SER A 160 17.51 -2.95 -7.93
C SER A 160 16.25 -2.82 -7.05
N PRO A 161 15.81 -1.58 -6.77
CA PRO A 161 14.55 -1.33 -6.06
C PRO A 161 13.32 -1.88 -6.79
N LEU A 162 13.44 -2.16 -8.10
CA LEU A 162 12.33 -2.70 -8.90
C LEU A 162 11.90 -4.10 -8.48
N TRP A 163 12.77 -4.88 -7.81
CA TRP A 163 12.38 -6.18 -7.25
C TRP A 163 11.30 -6.05 -6.19
N LEU A 164 11.44 -5.10 -5.27
CA LEU A 164 10.46 -4.85 -4.22
C LEU A 164 9.14 -4.33 -4.80
N HIS A 165 9.20 -3.47 -5.81
CA HIS A 165 8.01 -3.00 -6.52
C HIS A 165 7.30 -4.13 -7.28
N ALA A 166 8.04 -5.00 -7.96
CA ALA A 166 7.49 -6.17 -8.64
C ALA A 166 6.80 -7.10 -7.62
N LEU A 167 7.43 -7.34 -6.47
CA LEU A 167 6.86 -8.17 -5.41
C LEU A 167 5.55 -7.59 -4.86
N SER A 168 5.47 -6.26 -4.69
CA SER A 168 4.22 -5.60 -4.27
C SER A 168 3.08 -5.88 -5.26
N VAL A 169 3.36 -5.78 -6.56
CA VAL A 169 2.39 -6.08 -7.61
C VAL A 169 2.00 -7.56 -7.61
N ILE A 170 2.99 -8.46 -7.51
CA ILE A 170 2.76 -9.91 -7.45
C ILE A 170 1.86 -10.25 -6.25
N ALA A 171 2.14 -9.68 -5.07
CA ALA A 171 1.34 -9.92 -3.87
C ALA A 171 -0.13 -9.51 -4.05
N ILE A 172 -0.38 -8.34 -4.64
CA ILE A 172 -1.74 -7.85 -4.90
C ILE A 172 -2.46 -8.71 -5.93
N VAL A 173 -1.81 -9.07 -7.04
CA VAL A 173 -2.42 -9.89 -8.10
C VAL A 173 -2.68 -11.31 -7.62
N ALA A 174 -1.73 -11.93 -6.92
CA ALA A 174 -1.90 -13.25 -6.33
C ALA A 174 -3.03 -13.28 -5.30
N GLY A 175 -3.11 -12.25 -4.45
CA GLY A 175 -4.23 -12.06 -3.53
C GLY A 175 -5.56 -11.96 -4.26
N GLY A 176 -5.63 -11.19 -5.34
CA GLY A 176 -6.81 -11.06 -6.20
C GLY A 176 -7.28 -12.41 -6.77
N ILE A 177 -6.34 -13.28 -7.18
CA ILE A 177 -6.67 -14.65 -7.65
C ILE A 177 -7.28 -15.48 -6.52
N HIS A 178 -6.74 -15.40 -5.30
CA HIS A 178 -7.32 -16.11 -4.15
C HIS A 178 -8.68 -15.54 -3.74
N VAL A 179 -8.85 -14.21 -3.75
CA VAL A 179 -10.14 -13.53 -3.50
C VAL A 179 -11.20 -14.00 -4.51
N LEU A 180 -10.85 -14.09 -5.80
CA LEU A 180 -11.74 -14.67 -6.84
C LEU A 180 -12.16 -16.08 -6.46
N ARG A 181 -11.22 -16.96 -6.13
CA ARG A 181 -11.49 -18.36 -5.76
C ARG A 181 -12.36 -18.48 -4.50
N ILE A 182 -12.10 -17.62 -3.50
CA ILE A 182 -12.93 -17.58 -2.28
C ILE A 182 -14.36 -17.18 -2.64
N ALA A 183 -14.54 -16.11 -3.44
CA ALA A 183 -15.87 -15.67 -3.87
C ALA A 183 -16.63 -16.80 -4.61
N GLN A 184 -15.96 -17.53 -5.52
CA GLN A 184 -16.54 -18.69 -6.19
C GLN A 184 -17.00 -19.77 -5.20
N ARG A 185 -16.20 -20.10 -4.17
CA ARG A 185 -16.56 -21.07 -3.13
C ARG A 185 -17.74 -20.63 -2.28
N LEU A 186 -17.93 -19.34 -2.15
CA LEU A 186 -19.07 -18.75 -1.43
C LEU A 186 -20.33 -18.64 -2.31
N GLY A 187 -20.31 -19.23 -3.52
CA GLY A 187 -21.45 -19.26 -4.43
C GLY A 187 -21.60 -18.02 -5.31
N ALA A 188 -20.52 -17.24 -5.48
CA ALA A 188 -20.49 -16.20 -6.49
C ALA A 188 -20.33 -16.82 -7.88
N GLY A 189 -21.17 -16.43 -8.83
CA GLY A 189 -20.98 -16.69 -10.25
C GLY A 189 -19.77 -15.94 -10.79
N GLY A 190 -19.30 -16.29 -11.98
CA GLY A 190 -18.06 -15.77 -12.53
C GLY A 190 -18.01 -14.24 -12.62
N ALA A 191 -19.11 -13.59 -12.99
CA ALA A 191 -19.18 -12.13 -13.05
C ALA A 191 -18.92 -11.49 -11.68
N LEU A 192 -19.58 -11.98 -10.63
CA LEU A 192 -19.38 -11.47 -9.27
C LEU A 192 -18.00 -11.81 -8.72
N ALA A 193 -17.49 -13.01 -8.99
CA ALA A 193 -16.16 -13.42 -8.56
C ALA A 193 -15.06 -12.54 -9.18
N ILE A 194 -15.15 -12.26 -10.49
CA ILE A 194 -14.24 -11.33 -11.18
C ILE A 194 -14.37 -9.93 -10.60
N ALA A 195 -15.60 -9.41 -10.42
CA ALA A 195 -15.84 -8.10 -9.85
C ALA A 195 -15.23 -7.98 -8.44
N THR A 196 -15.34 -9.04 -7.63
CA THR A 196 -14.75 -9.11 -6.28
C THR A 196 -13.22 -9.01 -6.33
N ALA A 197 -12.57 -9.76 -7.22
CA ALA A 197 -11.12 -9.68 -7.42
C ALA A 197 -10.67 -8.31 -7.93
N LEU A 198 -11.41 -7.74 -8.89
CA LEU A 198 -11.11 -6.39 -9.41
C LEU A 198 -11.32 -5.31 -8.34
N ALA A 199 -12.36 -5.42 -7.51
CA ALA A 199 -12.58 -4.50 -6.39
C ALA A 199 -11.45 -4.60 -5.35
N PHE A 200 -10.83 -5.77 -5.16
CA PHE A 200 -9.65 -5.92 -4.32
C PHE A 200 -8.42 -5.23 -4.94
N VAL A 201 -8.19 -5.42 -6.23
CA VAL A 201 -7.00 -4.90 -6.91
C VAL A 201 -7.10 -3.39 -7.17
N LEU A 202 -8.29 -2.90 -7.55
CA LEU A 202 -8.49 -1.53 -8.06
C LEU A 202 -8.97 -0.52 -7.00
N ASN A 203 -9.12 -0.92 -5.73
CA ASN A 203 -9.55 0.03 -4.71
C ASN A 203 -8.46 1.05 -4.32
N ASP A 204 -8.89 2.17 -3.76
CA ASP A 204 -8.02 3.28 -3.36
C ASP A 204 -6.98 2.88 -2.30
N ASN A 205 -7.29 1.95 -1.39
CA ASN A 205 -6.35 1.51 -0.37
C ASN A 205 -5.20 0.67 -0.96
N THR A 206 -5.51 -0.19 -1.94
CA THR A 206 -4.50 -0.93 -2.72
C THR A 206 -3.62 0.04 -3.52
N ALA A 207 -4.23 1.05 -4.15
CA ALA A 207 -3.48 2.09 -4.84
C ALA A 207 -2.57 2.88 -3.91
N ARG A 208 -3.02 3.23 -2.70
CA ARG A 208 -2.20 3.93 -1.70
C ARG A 208 -1.00 3.10 -1.27
N THR A 209 -1.20 1.80 -1.07
CA THR A 209 -0.11 0.87 -0.74
C THR A 209 0.96 0.87 -1.84
N LEU A 210 0.56 0.76 -3.11
CA LEU A 210 1.49 0.82 -4.24
C LEU A 210 2.16 2.20 -4.40
N ASN A 211 1.43 3.29 -4.11
CA ASN A 211 1.95 4.65 -4.21
C ASN A 211 3.02 4.97 -3.16
N TYR A 212 2.93 4.33 -2.02
CA TYR A 212 3.87 4.57 -0.93
C TYR A 212 5.22 3.88 -1.14
N GLY A 213 5.25 2.85 -1.95
CA GLY A 213 6.38 1.96 -2.15
C GLY A 213 6.17 0.63 -1.46
N PHE A 214 7.16 -0.26 -1.56
CA PHE A 214 7.09 -1.56 -0.90
C PHE A 214 7.12 -1.39 0.63
N HIS A 215 6.24 -2.13 1.27
CA HIS A 215 6.24 -2.42 2.70
C HIS A 215 5.92 -3.89 2.90
N PRO A 216 6.51 -4.59 3.89
CA PRO A 216 6.25 -6.01 4.11
C PRO A 216 4.78 -6.36 4.28
N GLU A 217 3.97 -5.46 4.84
CA GLU A 217 2.54 -5.63 5.03
C GLU A 217 1.77 -5.86 3.72
N VAL A 218 2.32 -5.48 2.56
CA VAL A 218 1.71 -5.80 1.25
C VAL A 218 1.63 -7.31 1.02
N LEU A 219 2.50 -8.10 1.63
CA LEU A 219 2.50 -9.56 1.53
C LEU A 219 1.26 -10.18 2.18
N TYR A 220 0.64 -9.52 3.18
CA TYR A 220 -0.64 -9.94 3.72
C TYR A 220 -1.77 -9.90 2.68
N ALA A 221 -1.66 -9.02 1.68
CA ALA A 221 -2.59 -9.00 0.56
C ALA A 221 -2.61 -10.32 -0.23
N TRP A 222 -1.53 -11.08 -0.21
CA TRP A 222 -1.41 -12.41 -0.81
C TRP A 222 -1.67 -13.52 0.20
N PHE A 223 -0.92 -13.54 1.30
CA PHE A 223 -0.87 -14.70 2.19
C PHE A 223 -2.16 -14.91 2.96
N ILE A 224 -2.86 -13.86 3.37
CA ILE A 224 -4.15 -13.99 4.08
C ILE A 224 -5.24 -14.53 3.16
N PRO A 225 -5.50 -14.03 1.93
CA PRO A 225 -6.42 -14.68 1.01
C PRO A 225 -6.01 -16.13 0.65
N TRP A 226 -4.71 -16.41 0.51
CA TRP A 226 -4.23 -17.78 0.27
C TRP A 226 -4.57 -18.70 1.45
N MET A 227 -4.32 -18.26 2.68
CA MET A 227 -4.69 -18.98 3.90
C MET A 227 -6.20 -19.26 3.94
N ILE A 228 -7.04 -18.26 3.69
CA ILE A 228 -8.51 -18.41 3.68
C ILE A 228 -8.95 -19.38 2.57
N ASP A 229 -8.45 -19.22 1.34
CA ASP A 229 -8.79 -20.14 0.21
C ASP A 229 -8.41 -21.59 0.52
N ALA A 230 -7.21 -21.81 1.06
CA ALA A 230 -6.74 -23.13 1.45
C ALA A 230 -7.57 -23.72 2.61
N GLY A 231 -7.93 -22.89 3.60
CA GLY A 231 -8.78 -23.28 4.73
C GLY A 231 -10.19 -23.70 4.27
N LEU A 232 -10.82 -22.91 3.39
CA LEU A 232 -12.13 -23.24 2.82
C LEU A 232 -12.12 -24.54 1.99
N ARG A 233 -10.98 -24.92 1.40
CA ARG A 233 -10.79 -26.20 0.71
C ARG A 233 -10.51 -27.37 1.65
N GLY A 234 -10.20 -27.12 2.90
CA GLY A 234 -9.67 -28.12 3.82
C GLY A 234 -8.27 -28.63 3.43
N ALA A 235 -7.50 -27.85 2.69
CA ALA A 235 -6.18 -28.20 2.16
C ALA A 235 -5.10 -27.85 3.20
N THR A 236 -4.71 -28.80 4.04
CA THR A 236 -3.85 -28.59 5.22
C THR A 236 -2.47 -28.03 4.87
N ALA A 237 -1.73 -28.66 3.95
CA ALA A 237 -0.36 -28.24 3.64
C ALA A 237 -0.29 -26.79 3.08
N PRO A 238 -1.06 -26.39 2.04
CA PRO A 238 -1.05 -25.00 1.58
C PRO A 238 -1.61 -24.01 2.62
N PHE A 239 -2.51 -24.45 3.51
CA PHE A 239 -2.99 -23.63 4.62
C PHE A 239 -1.87 -23.30 5.63
N LEU A 240 -1.14 -24.33 6.06
CA LEU A 240 -0.03 -24.14 6.99
C LEU A 240 1.13 -23.35 6.34
N ALA A 241 1.41 -23.57 5.05
CA ALA A 241 2.39 -22.79 4.31
C ALA A 241 2.00 -21.31 4.25
N ALA A 242 0.73 -20.99 3.95
CA ALA A 242 0.24 -19.62 3.94
C ALA A 242 0.25 -18.98 5.35
N THR A 243 -0.08 -19.76 6.37
CA THR A 243 0.01 -19.34 7.78
C THR A 243 1.44 -18.97 8.15
N LEU A 244 2.39 -19.88 7.87
CA LEU A 244 3.81 -19.63 8.15
C LEU A 244 4.32 -18.41 7.38
N ALA A 245 4.00 -18.32 6.07
CA ALA A 245 4.35 -17.15 5.28
C ALA A 245 3.80 -15.85 5.89
N SER A 246 2.55 -15.86 6.38
CA SER A 246 1.96 -14.71 7.07
C SER A 246 2.69 -14.35 8.36
N VAL A 247 3.00 -15.34 9.19
CA VAL A 247 3.68 -15.15 10.48
C VAL A 247 5.10 -14.57 10.31
N LEU A 248 5.76 -14.90 9.20
CA LEU A 248 7.12 -14.40 8.91
C LEU A 248 7.14 -12.97 8.37
N VAL A 249 5.99 -12.37 8.03
CA VAL A 249 5.94 -11.00 7.48
C VAL A 249 6.35 -9.96 8.51
N LYS A 250 5.73 -10.01 9.69
CA LYS A 250 5.92 -9.01 10.75
C LYS A 250 5.33 -9.52 12.07
N GLU A 251 5.75 -8.93 13.21
CA GLU A 251 5.26 -9.30 14.56
C GLU A 251 3.74 -9.15 14.74
N ASP A 252 3.11 -8.25 14.00
CA ASP A 252 1.65 -8.02 14.07
C ASP A 252 0.82 -9.04 13.27
N ALA A 253 1.45 -10.05 12.67
CA ALA A 253 0.79 -11.13 11.93
C ALA A 253 -0.32 -11.83 12.73
N CYS A 254 -0.23 -11.83 14.06
CA CYS A 254 -1.28 -12.39 14.92
C CYS A 254 -2.67 -11.77 14.64
N LEU A 255 -2.74 -10.51 14.23
CA LEU A 255 -4.01 -9.83 13.96
C LEU A 255 -4.69 -10.34 12.69
N PRO A 256 -4.07 -10.30 11.49
CA PRO A 256 -4.70 -10.79 10.26
C PRO A 256 -4.86 -12.32 10.27
N VAL A 257 -3.97 -13.07 10.90
CA VAL A 257 -4.12 -14.53 11.05
C VAL A 257 -5.32 -14.86 11.93
N PHE A 258 -5.47 -14.19 13.09
CA PHE A 258 -6.65 -14.36 13.93
C PHE A 258 -7.94 -13.95 13.20
N GLY A 259 -7.90 -12.82 12.47
CA GLY A 259 -9.02 -12.39 11.63
C GLY A 259 -9.43 -13.45 10.60
N ALA A 260 -8.46 -14.07 9.93
CA ALA A 260 -8.70 -15.14 8.96
C ALA A 260 -9.30 -16.39 9.62
N THR A 261 -8.80 -16.79 10.79
CA THR A 261 -9.35 -17.95 11.53
C THR A 261 -10.76 -17.69 12.04
N VAL A 262 -11.09 -16.47 12.51
CA VAL A 262 -12.45 -16.06 12.85
C VAL A 262 -13.37 -16.15 11.64
N ALA A 263 -12.96 -15.60 10.49
CA ALA A 263 -13.75 -15.68 9.27
C ALA A 263 -13.99 -17.14 8.84
N LEU A 264 -12.97 -18.00 8.89
CA LEU A 264 -13.11 -19.43 8.60
C LEU A 264 -14.05 -20.13 9.60
N ALA A 265 -13.93 -19.83 10.89
CA ALA A 265 -14.81 -20.39 11.91
C ALA A 265 -16.28 -20.04 11.63
N LEU A 266 -16.59 -18.78 11.33
CA LEU A 266 -17.94 -18.32 11.04
C LEU A 266 -18.55 -18.97 9.78
N HIS A 267 -17.73 -19.45 8.85
CA HIS A 267 -18.21 -20.08 7.63
C HIS A 267 -18.28 -21.60 7.70
N GLN A 268 -17.38 -22.25 8.44
CA GLN A 268 -17.31 -23.71 8.40
C GLN A 268 -17.08 -24.42 9.74
N PHE A 269 -17.21 -23.73 10.89
CA PHE A 269 -16.99 -24.36 12.20
C PHE A 269 -17.80 -25.64 12.40
N ARG A 270 -19.07 -25.61 11.96
CA ARG A 270 -20.00 -26.76 12.14
C ARG A 270 -19.64 -27.96 11.25
N THR A 271 -18.94 -27.76 10.14
CA THR A 271 -18.56 -28.82 9.17
C THR A 271 -17.18 -29.39 9.46
N LEU A 272 -16.35 -28.69 10.26
CA LEU A 272 -15.02 -29.16 10.61
C LEU A 272 -15.08 -30.19 11.75
N THR A 273 -14.39 -31.32 11.55
CA THR A 273 -14.09 -32.29 12.61
C THR A 273 -13.13 -31.68 13.65
N TRP A 274 -13.08 -32.24 14.86
CA TRP A 274 -12.22 -31.71 15.93
C TRP A 274 -10.74 -31.59 15.54
N PRO A 275 -10.09 -32.61 14.92
CA PRO A 275 -8.69 -32.44 14.45
C PRO A 275 -8.52 -31.30 13.45
N ARG A 276 -9.49 -31.12 12.55
CA ARG A 276 -9.47 -30.00 11.59
C ARG A 276 -9.67 -28.65 12.25
N ARG A 277 -10.48 -28.56 13.30
CA ARG A 277 -10.59 -27.29 14.08
C ARG A 277 -9.26 -26.93 14.73
N LEU A 278 -8.55 -27.92 15.28
CA LEU A 278 -7.20 -27.67 15.82
C LEU A 278 -6.25 -27.12 14.76
N VAL A 279 -6.23 -27.74 13.57
CA VAL A 279 -5.33 -27.33 12.48
C VAL A 279 -5.71 -25.97 11.87
N PHE A 280 -7.00 -25.72 11.61
CA PHE A 280 -7.42 -24.53 10.85
C PHE A 280 -7.79 -23.35 11.73
N LEU A 281 -8.09 -23.54 13.00
CA LEU A 281 -8.54 -22.45 13.88
C LEU A 281 -7.61 -22.19 15.07
N VAL A 282 -6.96 -23.23 15.62
CA VAL A 282 -6.12 -23.07 16.83
C VAL A 282 -4.66 -22.90 16.47
N LEU A 283 -4.09 -23.84 15.72
CA LEU A 283 -2.65 -23.88 15.40
C LEU A 283 -2.13 -22.58 14.76
N PRO A 284 -2.83 -21.91 13.80
CA PRO A 284 -2.36 -20.64 13.25
C PRO A 284 -2.16 -19.55 14.30
N ASN A 285 -3.10 -19.47 15.26
CA ASN A 285 -3.05 -18.47 16.32
C ASN A 285 -1.93 -18.79 17.32
N VAL A 286 -1.74 -20.07 17.64
CA VAL A 286 -0.60 -20.50 18.47
C VAL A 286 0.71 -20.13 17.80
N LEU A 287 0.89 -20.42 16.50
CA LEU A 287 2.11 -20.07 15.76
C LEU A 287 2.34 -18.56 15.74
N ALA A 288 1.31 -17.76 15.47
CA ALA A 288 1.41 -16.30 15.40
C ALA A 288 1.72 -15.68 16.78
N LEU A 289 1.08 -16.16 17.84
CA LEU A 289 1.37 -15.70 19.21
C LEU A 289 2.74 -16.17 19.70
N SER A 290 3.17 -17.39 19.34
CA SER A 290 4.50 -17.89 19.67
C SER A 290 5.59 -17.08 18.96
N SER A 291 5.38 -16.70 17.68
CA SER A 291 6.29 -15.82 16.94
C SER A 291 6.39 -14.45 17.60
N LEU A 292 5.26 -13.86 17.99
CA LEU A 292 5.22 -12.60 18.73
C LEU A 292 5.98 -12.69 20.06
N GLY A 293 5.72 -13.75 20.84
CA GLY A 293 6.38 -14.00 22.12
C GLY A 293 7.90 -14.21 21.98
N LEU A 294 8.32 -14.98 20.98
CA LEU A 294 9.73 -15.19 20.66
C LEU A 294 10.41 -13.88 20.27
N TYR A 295 9.76 -13.08 19.45
CA TYR A 295 10.31 -11.81 19.00
C TYR A 295 10.52 -10.83 20.14
N TYR A 296 9.50 -10.56 20.95
CA TYR A 296 9.59 -9.62 22.07
C TYR A 296 10.38 -10.16 23.26
N GLY A 297 10.32 -11.47 23.52
CA GLY A 297 10.98 -12.09 24.66
C GLY A 297 12.44 -12.44 24.43
N TYR A 298 12.86 -12.60 23.17
CA TYR A 298 14.20 -13.10 22.88
C TYR A 298 14.93 -12.24 21.82
N VAL A 299 14.31 -11.98 20.67
CA VAL A 299 15.01 -11.33 19.53
C VAL A 299 15.32 -9.86 19.82
N ILE A 300 14.34 -9.08 20.27
CA ILE A 300 14.58 -7.68 20.64
C ILE A 300 15.65 -7.54 21.73
N PRO A 301 15.63 -8.28 22.86
CA PRO A 301 16.69 -8.20 23.85
C PRO A 301 18.09 -8.53 23.33
N MET A 302 18.17 -9.39 22.29
CA MET A 302 19.47 -9.74 21.69
C MET A 302 19.99 -8.70 20.70
N LEU A 303 19.11 -8.09 19.93
CA LEU A 303 19.50 -7.23 18.79
C LEU A 303 19.38 -5.74 19.08
N SER A 304 18.49 -5.32 19.98
CA SER A 304 18.27 -3.91 20.30
C SER A 304 19.16 -3.49 21.48
N ALA A 305 19.95 -2.44 21.28
CA ALA A 305 20.76 -1.84 22.33
C ALA A 305 19.94 -1.31 23.52
N THR A 306 18.68 -0.95 23.28
CA THR A 306 17.76 -0.41 24.30
C THR A 306 16.88 -1.49 24.93
N SER A 307 16.86 -2.72 24.38
CA SER A 307 15.95 -3.82 24.74
C SER A 307 14.46 -3.40 24.74
N ARG A 308 14.13 -2.34 24.00
CA ARG A 308 12.77 -1.80 23.91
C ARG A 308 12.32 -1.72 22.45
N PRO A 309 11.08 -2.14 22.14
CA PRO A 309 10.54 -1.97 20.81
C PRO A 309 10.38 -0.49 20.46
N THR A 310 10.93 -0.07 19.34
CA THR A 310 10.89 1.33 18.87
C THR A 310 9.47 1.87 18.76
N TYR A 311 8.50 1.03 18.39
CA TYR A 311 7.11 1.43 18.15
C TYR A 311 6.15 1.24 19.34
N ALA A 312 6.65 0.83 20.52
CA ALA A 312 5.80 0.65 21.72
C ALA A 312 5.02 1.92 22.11
N HIS A 313 5.58 3.09 21.83
CA HIS A 313 4.96 4.38 22.10
C HIS A 313 3.66 4.62 21.32
N PHE A 314 3.39 3.88 20.24
CA PHE A 314 2.12 3.97 19.49
C PHE A 314 0.90 3.62 20.33
N TRP A 315 1.07 2.88 21.41
CA TRP A 315 0.01 2.48 22.33
C TRP A 315 0.25 2.97 23.76
N ALA A 316 1.11 3.98 23.94
CA ALA A 316 1.46 4.53 25.26
C ALA A 316 0.25 5.04 26.06
N ASN A 317 -0.86 5.39 25.41
CA ASN A 317 -2.13 5.74 26.06
C ASN A 317 -2.72 4.61 26.90
N TYR A 318 -2.30 3.36 26.68
CA TYR A 318 -2.77 2.16 27.40
C TYR A 318 -1.69 1.57 28.30
N GLY A 319 -0.42 1.94 28.13
CA GLY A 319 0.69 1.50 28.97
C GLY A 319 2.06 1.77 28.32
N PRO A 320 3.10 1.94 29.14
CA PRO A 320 4.44 2.34 28.66
C PRO A 320 5.23 1.18 27.99
N THR A 321 4.78 -0.07 28.13
CA THR A 321 5.40 -1.24 27.51
C THR A 321 4.36 -2.01 26.68
N PRO A 322 4.75 -2.82 25.70
CA PRO A 322 3.82 -3.62 24.89
C PRO A 322 2.87 -4.47 25.75
N MET A 323 3.37 -5.10 26.80
CA MET A 323 2.56 -5.92 27.69
C MET A 323 1.60 -5.07 28.54
N SER A 324 2.07 -3.97 29.12
CA SER A 324 1.19 -3.06 29.88
C SER A 324 0.15 -2.39 28.98
N ALA A 325 0.50 -2.06 27.74
CA ALA A 325 -0.45 -1.54 26.77
C ALA A 325 -1.53 -2.58 26.43
N LEU A 326 -1.15 -3.85 26.21
CA LEU A 326 -2.11 -4.93 25.99
C LEU A 326 -3.06 -5.10 27.19
N VAL A 327 -2.53 -5.14 28.42
CA VAL A 327 -3.34 -5.22 29.64
C VAL A 327 -4.25 -3.98 29.74
N GLY A 328 -3.72 -2.79 29.49
CA GLY A 328 -4.50 -1.54 29.48
C GLY A 328 -5.64 -1.57 28.45
N MET A 329 -5.42 -2.08 27.26
CA MET A 329 -6.47 -2.25 26.25
C MET A 329 -7.54 -3.26 26.67
N LEU A 330 -7.13 -4.38 27.29
CA LEU A 330 -8.07 -5.40 27.79
C LEU A 330 -8.89 -4.92 29.00
N THR A 331 -8.31 -4.08 29.86
CA THR A 331 -8.99 -3.52 31.04
C THR A 331 -9.84 -2.28 30.72
N HIS A 332 -9.59 -1.63 29.57
CA HIS A 332 -10.36 -0.47 29.11
C HIS A 332 -11.01 -0.69 27.73
N PRO A 333 -11.81 -1.78 27.55
CA PRO A 333 -12.34 -2.16 26.23
C PRO A 333 -13.25 -1.08 25.62
N TRP A 334 -13.92 -0.28 26.44
CA TRP A 334 -14.73 0.83 25.96
C TRP A 334 -13.91 1.95 25.32
N GLN A 335 -12.73 2.27 25.87
CA GLN A 335 -11.83 3.26 25.27
C GLN A 335 -11.30 2.76 23.93
N VAL A 336 -10.92 1.46 23.85
CA VAL A 336 -10.52 0.81 22.60
C VAL A 336 -11.65 0.88 21.58
N ALA A 337 -12.88 0.52 21.96
CA ALA A 337 -14.04 0.58 21.07
C ALA A 337 -14.31 2.00 20.56
N LYS A 338 -14.25 3.02 21.45
CA LYS A 338 -14.41 4.43 21.08
C LYS A 338 -13.33 4.88 20.11
N SER A 339 -12.05 4.55 20.36
CA SER A 339 -10.93 4.87 19.48
C SER A 339 -11.08 4.18 18.13
N ALA A 340 -11.45 2.90 18.10
CA ALA A 340 -11.72 2.14 16.90
C ALA A 340 -12.87 2.75 16.08
N ALA A 341 -13.98 3.12 16.72
CA ALA A 341 -15.14 3.74 16.07
C ALA A 341 -14.82 5.12 15.47
N THR A 342 -13.88 5.88 16.05
CA THR A 342 -13.43 7.18 15.56
C THR A 342 -12.21 7.10 14.65
N SER A 343 -11.69 5.91 14.39
CA SER A 343 -10.54 5.65 13.53
C SER A 343 -10.86 5.80 12.04
N GLY A 344 -9.85 5.68 11.20
CA GLY A 344 -10.00 5.66 9.75
C GLY A 344 -10.64 4.39 9.19
N ALA A 345 -10.93 3.37 10.00
CA ALA A 345 -11.55 2.12 9.55
C ALA A 345 -12.89 2.36 8.83
N PHE A 346 -13.68 3.32 9.31
CA PHE A 346 -14.92 3.70 8.66
C PHE A 346 -14.70 4.26 7.23
N ARG A 347 -13.62 5.01 7.03
CA ARG A 347 -13.25 5.52 5.70
C ARG A 347 -12.77 4.41 4.78
N THR A 348 -12.22 3.32 5.31
CA THR A 348 -11.76 2.18 4.51
C THR A 348 -12.91 1.28 4.07
N ILE A 349 -14.02 1.21 4.82
CA ILE A 349 -15.22 0.46 4.45
C ILE A 349 -16.13 1.24 3.49
N GLN A 350 -16.09 2.57 3.52
CA GLN A 350 -16.95 3.44 2.70
C GLN A 350 -16.84 3.16 1.18
N PRO A 351 -15.65 2.93 0.59
CA PRO A 351 -15.53 2.55 -0.82
C PRO A 351 -16.25 1.25 -1.18
N HIS A 352 -16.60 0.44 -0.21
CA HIS A 352 -17.37 -0.79 -0.40
C HIS A 352 -18.87 -0.62 -0.14
N LEU A 353 -19.38 0.65 -0.14
CA LEU A 353 -20.80 1.01 0.04
C LEU A 353 -21.41 0.41 1.33
N PHE A 354 -20.61 0.23 2.36
CA PHE A 354 -20.98 -0.43 3.63
C PHE A 354 -21.55 -1.86 3.49
N LEU A 355 -21.50 -2.45 2.31
CA LEU A 355 -21.92 -3.83 2.05
C LEU A 355 -21.24 -4.88 2.95
N PRO A 356 -19.98 -4.69 3.40
CA PRO A 356 -19.35 -5.58 4.37
C PRO A 356 -20.12 -5.71 5.69
N LEU A 357 -20.90 -4.70 6.10
CA LEU A 357 -21.74 -4.79 7.30
C LEU A 357 -22.87 -5.80 7.11
N ILE A 358 -23.37 -5.96 5.88
CA ILE A 358 -24.35 -7.00 5.53
C ILE A 358 -23.67 -8.36 5.44
N GLY A 359 -22.48 -8.40 4.81
CA GLY A 359 -21.59 -9.56 4.79
C GLY A 359 -20.75 -9.71 6.08
N TRP A 360 -21.33 -9.42 7.23
CA TRP A 360 -20.73 -9.23 8.56
C TRP A 360 -19.76 -10.34 9.00
N ARG A 361 -19.97 -11.58 8.55
CA ARG A 361 -19.09 -12.71 8.88
C ARG A 361 -17.64 -12.47 8.45
N TRP A 362 -17.45 -11.76 7.33
CA TRP A 362 -16.14 -11.33 6.87
C TRP A 362 -15.66 -10.08 7.62
N ALA A 363 -16.54 -9.11 7.83
CA ALA A 363 -16.20 -7.89 8.54
C ALA A 363 -15.71 -8.17 9.99
N LEU A 364 -16.24 -9.20 10.67
CA LEU A 364 -15.75 -9.62 11.98
C LEU A 364 -14.27 -10.04 11.97
N GLY A 365 -13.75 -10.56 10.85
CA GLY A 365 -12.32 -10.86 10.71
C GLY A 365 -11.42 -9.61 10.78
N THR A 366 -11.98 -8.41 10.61
CA THR A 366 -11.22 -7.16 10.72
C THR A 366 -11.11 -6.64 12.16
N LEU A 367 -11.93 -7.13 13.09
CA LEU A 367 -12.02 -6.57 14.45
C LEU A 367 -10.69 -6.49 15.20
N PRO A 368 -9.83 -7.53 15.22
CA PRO A 368 -8.55 -7.46 15.92
C PRO A 368 -7.65 -6.35 15.38
N ILE A 369 -7.62 -6.22 14.05
CA ILE A 369 -6.83 -5.20 13.35
C ILE A 369 -7.38 -3.80 13.65
N VAL A 370 -8.72 -3.63 13.53
CA VAL A 370 -9.39 -2.34 13.79
C VAL A 370 -9.26 -1.94 15.26
N ALA A 371 -9.34 -2.89 16.19
CA ALA A 371 -9.14 -2.63 17.61
C ALA A 371 -7.72 -2.12 17.90
N LEU A 372 -6.69 -2.85 17.46
CA LEU A 372 -5.31 -2.48 17.77
C LEU A 372 -4.87 -1.22 17.01
N TYR A 373 -5.06 -1.16 15.70
CA TYR A 373 -4.63 0.00 14.91
C TYR A 373 -5.49 1.23 15.21
N GLY A 374 -6.80 1.05 15.41
CA GLY A 374 -7.69 2.15 15.79
C GLY A 374 -7.41 2.73 17.17
N ALA A 375 -6.81 1.96 18.07
CA ALA A 375 -6.39 2.40 19.40
C ALA A 375 -5.04 3.11 19.40
N SER A 376 -4.30 3.13 18.28
CA SER A 376 -2.98 3.74 18.18
C SER A 376 -3.00 5.25 18.44
N ALA A 377 -2.00 5.74 19.16
CA ALA A 377 -1.71 7.17 19.30
C ALA A 377 -1.12 7.75 17.99
N ASN A 378 -0.48 6.92 17.18
CA ASN A 378 0.02 7.33 15.87
C ASN A 378 -1.15 7.57 14.90
N GLU A 379 -1.24 8.80 14.38
CA GLU A 379 -2.37 9.20 13.53
C GLU A 379 -2.43 8.42 12.21
N GLN A 380 -1.30 8.06 11.60
CA GLN A 380 -1.26 7.30 10.34
C GLN A 380 -1.78 5.88 10.53
N VAL A 381 -1.36 5.22 11.62
CA VAL A 381 -1.84 3.89 11.98
C VAL A 381 -3.35 3.94 12.27
N ARG A 382 -3.77 4.87 13.14
CA ARG A 382 -5.18 5.05 13.52
C ARG A 382 -6.07 5.44 12.35
N ALA A 383 -5.57 6.23 11.41
CA ALA A 383 -6.30 6.63 10.21
C ALA A 383 -6.36 5.53 9.14
N PHE A 384 -5.71 4.38 9.32
CA PHE A 384 -5.50 3.37 8.28
C PHE A 384 -4.93 4.01 7.00
N GLY A 385 -4.02 4.97 7.21
CA GLY A 385 -3.35 5.69 6.14
C GLY A 385 -2.33 4.81 5.42
N ILE A 386 -1.80 5.32 4.33
CA ILE A 386 -0.68 4.73 3.59
C ILE A 386 -0.98 3.27 3.21
N TYR A 387 -0.27 2.29 3.80
CA TYR A 387 -0.38 0.84 3.56
C TYR A 387 -1.17 0.08 4.65
N TYR A 388 -1.47 0.71 5.79
CA TYR A 388 -2.11 0.01 6.92
C TYR A 388 -3.49 -0.56 6.62
N ALA A 389 -4.20 -0.01 5.63
CA ALA A 389 -5.50 -0.51 5.23
C ALA A 389 -5.45 -1.82 4.43
N ILE A 390 -4.29 -2.19 3.85
CA ILE A 390 -4.19 -3.35 2.94
C ILE A 390 -4.58 -4.66 3.61
N VAL A 391 -4.28 -4.80 4.91
CA VAL A 391 -4.62 -5.99 5.71
C VAL A 391 -6.12 -6.19 5.88
N LEU A 392 -6.94 -5.11 5.78
CA LEU A 392 -8.40 -5.17 5.91
C LEU A 392 -9.08 -5.56 4.59
N MET A 393 -8.40 -5.33 3.45
CA MET A 393 -9.02 -5.42 2.13
C MET A 393 -9.59 -6.78 1.78
N PRO A 394 -8.95 -7.93 2.07
CA PRO A 394 -9.52 -9.23 1.80
C PRO A 394 -10.90 -9.42 2.45
N PHE A 395 -11.01 -9.00 3.70
CA PHE A 395 -12.24 -9.13 4.48
C PHE A 395 -13.35 -8.20 3.98
N PHE A 396 -13.02 -6.94 3.71
CA PHE A 396 -14.00 -5.96 3.25
C PHE A 396 -14.53 -6.29 1.85
N VAL A 397 -13.68 -6.73 0.94
CA VAL A 397 -14.09 -7.06 -0.42
C VAL A 397 -14.95 -8.33 -0.44
N LEU A 398 -14.59 -9.36 0.34
CA LEU A 398 -15.39 -10.57 0.49
C LEU A 398 -16.71 -10.30 1.21
N GLY A 399 -16.69 -9.44 2.22
CA GLY A 399 -17.88 -8.97 2.90
C GLY A 399 -18.80 -8.18 1.96
N ALA A 400 -18.23 -7.32 1.11
CA ALA A 400 -18.99 -6.57 0.10
C ALA A 400 -19.63 -7.52 -0.91
N SER A 401 -18.89 -8.51 -1.41
CA SER A 401 -19.38 -9.50 -2.36
C SER A 401 -20.56 -10.31 -1.80
N THR A 402 -20.40 -10.85 -0.59
CA THR A 402 -21.46 -11.63 0.07
C THR A 402 -22.65 -10.76 0.45
N GLY A 403 -22.42 -9.54 0.93
CA GLY A 403 -23.48 -8.58 1.27
C GLY A 403 -24.27 -8.13 0.05
N ALA A 404 -23.58 -7.75 -1.04
CA ALA A 404 -24.20 -7.38 -2.31
C ALA A 404 -25.07 -8.50 -2.87
N LEU A 405 -24.55 -9.75 -2.86
CA LEU A 405 -25.30 -10.90 -3.34
C LEU A 405 -26.54 -11.19 -2.47
N ALA A 406 -26.42 -11.03 -1.15
CA ALA A 406 -27.56 -11.20 -0.25
C ALA A 406 -28.67 -10.18 -0.50
N VAL A 407 -28.30 -8.92 -0.75
CA VAL A 407 -29.27 -7.86 -1.12
C VAL A 407 -29.87 -8.14 -2.49
N ALA A 408 -29.03 -8.42 -3.49
CA ALA A 408 -29.48 -8.64 -4.87
C ALA A 408 -30.47 -9.82 -4.98
N ARG A 409 -30.22 -10.93 -4.27
CA ARG A 409 -31.13 -12.10 -4.22
C ARG A 409 -32.48 -11.81 -3.58
N ARG A 410 -32.59 -10.81 -2.69
CA ARG A 410 -33.86 -10.38 -2.12
C ARG A 410 -34.69 -9.53 -3.08
N LEU A 411 -34.02 -8.78 -3.96
CA LEU A 411 -34.65 -7.81 -4.86
C LEU A 411 -34.89 -8.38 -6.26
N ILE A 412 -34.08 -9.36 -6.69
CA ILE A 412 -34.05 -9.88 -8.05
C ILE A 412 -34.23 -11.40 -8.00
N THR A 413 -35.33 -11.88 -8.58
CA THR A 413 -35.68 -13.30 -8.57
C THR A 413 -34.82 -14.16 -9.50
N GLN A 414 -34.33 -13.58 -10.60
CA GLN A 414 -33.49 -14.28 -11.57
C GLN A 414 -32.05 -14.37 -11.06
N PRO A 415 -31.50 -15.60 -10.82
CA PRO A 415 -30.20 -15.75 -10.19
C PRO A 415 -29.04 -15.07 -10.93
N GLY A 416 -29.00 -15.14 -12.25
CA GLY A 416 -27.95 -14.52 -13.07
C GLY A 416 -27.96 -13.00 -13.00
N HIS A 417 -29.15 -12.39 -13.04
CA HIS A 417 -29.30 -10.94 -12.89
C HIS A 417 -28.93 -10.46 -11.48
N ALA A 418 -29.26 -11.25 -10.44
CA ALA A 418 -28.84 -10.96 -9.09
C ALA A 418 -27.30 -10.99 -8.95
N GLN A 419 -26.63 -11.97 -9.58
CA GLN A 419 -25.15 -12.03 -9.61
C GLN A 419 -24.54 -10.82 -10.33
N LEU A 420 -25.10 -10.42 -11.47
CA LEU A 420 -24.62 -9.26 -12.22
C LEU A 420 -24.85 -7.96 -11.46
N ALA A 421 -26.02 -7.77 -10.86
CA ALA A 421 -26.32 -6.59 -10.03
C ALA A 421 -25.37 -6.49 -8.82
N ALA A 422 -25.08 -7.62 -8.16
CA ALA A 422 -24.11 -7.68 -7.08
C ALA A 422 -22.69 -7.34 -7.59
N ALA A 423 -22.29 -7.84 -8.76
CA ALA A 423 -21.00 -7.53 -9.39
C ALA A 423 -20.85 -6.03 -9.67
N VAL A 424 -21.88 -5.41 -10.22
CA VAL A 424 -21.92 -3.96 -10.45
C VAL A 424 -21.80 -3.19 -9.14
N ALA A 425 -22.57 -3.55 -8.10
CA ALA A 425 -22.51 -2.89 -6.80
C ALA A 425 -21.12 -2.99 -6.16
N VAL A 426 -20.46 -4.14 -6.26
CA VAL A 426 -19.11 -4.37 -5.72
C VAL A 426 -18.06 -3.53 -6.44
N LEU A 427 -18.20 -3.32 -7.75
CA LEU A 427 -17.25 -2.50 -8.52
C LEU A 427 -17.52 -1.00 -8.41
N LEU A 428 -18.79 -0.59 -8.36
CA LEU A 428 -19.15 0.84 -8.31
C LEU A 428 -18.58 1.53 -7.07
N GLY A 429 -18.57 0.87 -5.93
CA GLY A 429 -18.06 1.43 -4.70
C GLY A 429 -16.61 1.93 -4.83
N PRO A 430 -15.61 1.06 -5.11
CA PRO A 430 -14.22 1.45 -5.31
C PRO A 430 -14.03 2.47 -6.44
N LEU A 431 -14.81 2.37 -7.53
CA LEU A 431 -14.67 3.26 -8.68
C LEU A 431 -15.22 4.67 -8.42
N LEU A 432 -16.35 4.79 -7.72
CA LEU A 432 -17.00 6.09 -7.49
C LEU A 432 -16.49 6.78 -6.22
N VAL A 433 -16.34 6.05 -5.13
CA VAL A 433 -15.98 6.61 -3.82
C VAL A 433 -14.46 6.67 -3.65
N GLY A 434 -13.73 5.70 -4.17
CA GLY A 434 -12.26 5.66 -4.16
C GLY A 434 -11.58 6.68 -5.08
N SER A 435 -12.34 7.37 -5.96
CA SER A 435 -11.80 8.37 -6.88
C SER A 435 -11.37 9.69 -6.21
N GLY A 436 -11.58 9.84 -4.89
CA GLY A 436 -11.14 11.00 -4.13
C GLY A 436 -9.61 11.05 -3.95
N HIS A 437 -8.93 11.95 -4.53
CA HIS A 437 -7.57 12.47 -4.33
C HIS A 437 -6.32 11.59 -4.51
N ARG A 438 -6.31 10.26 -4.31
CA ARG A 438 -5.06 9.48 -4.24
C ARG A 438 -5.08 8.11 -4.91
N GLY A 439 -6.12 7.79 -5.66
CA GLY A 439 -6.22 6.53 -6.41
C GLY A 439 -5.12 6.37 -7.48
N TYR A 440 -5.25 5.38 -8.32
CA TYR A 440 -4.34 5.15 -9.43
C TYR A 440 -4.22 6.37 -10.32
N SER A 441 -3.09 7.09 -10.24
CA SER A 441 -2.77 8.25 -11.06
C SER A 441 -1.44 8.05 -11.75
N LEU A 442 -1.45 8.02 -13.09
CA LEU A 442 -0.23 7.98 -13.88
C LEU A 442 0.52 9.31 -13.76
N ARG A 443 1.84 9.24 -13.70
CA ARG A 443 2.72 10.39 -13.58
C ARG A 443 3.69 10.43 -14.75
N PRO A 444 4.05 11.62 -15.28
CA PRO A 444 5.07 11.71 -16.32
C PRO A 444 6.43 11.31 -15.77
N TRP A 445 7.21 10.63 -16.58
CA TRP A 445 8.61 10.38 -16.26
C TRP A 445 9.38 11.69 -16.18
N ARG A 446 10.35 11.74 -15.30
CA ARG A 446 11.18 12.91 -15.10
C ARG A 446 12.59 12.64 -15.62
N SER A 447 13.12 13.57 -16.40
CA SER A 447 14.52 13.53 -16.87
C SER A 447 15.49 13.58 -15.70
N GLU A 448 15.10 14.29 -14.63
CA GLU A 448 15.88 14.44 -13.43
C GLU A 448 16.17 13.10 -12.75
N THR A 449 15.19 12.20 -12.66
CA THR A 449 15.40 10.86 -12.06
C THR A 449 16.29 9.97 -12.93
N ALA A 450 16.19 10.09 -14.24
CA ALA A 450 17.05 9.36 -15.17
C ALA A 450 18.52 9.82 -15.12
N ALA A 451 18.73 11.12 -14.87
CA ALA A 451 20.06 11.72 -14.87
C ALA A 451 20.83 11.59 -13.54
N VAL A 452 20.21 11.03 -12.49
CA VAL A 452 20.85 10.96 -11.14
C VAL A 452 22.19 10.26 -11.18
N LYS A 453 22.29 9.09 -11.82
CA LYS A 453 23.53 8.30 -11.88
C LYS A 453 24.64 9.05 -12.63
N ASP A 454 24.29 9.68 -13.75
CA ASP A 454 25.25 10.45 -14.54
C ASP A 454 25.73 11.69 -13.76
N ALA A 455 24.81 12.36 -13.06
CA ALA A 455 25.15 13.50 -12.19
C ALA A 455 26.10 13.09 -11.06
N LEU A 456 25.84 11.97 -10.40
CA LEU A 456 26.70 11.45 -9.32
C LEU A 456 28.07 11.02 -9.85
N THR A 457 28.13 10.45 -11.05
CA THR A 457 29.39 10.12 -11.73
C THR A 457 30.18 11.39 -12.09
N GLN A 458 29.50 12.42 -12.57
CA GLN A 458 30.15 13.70 -12.95
C GLN A 458 30.66 14.47 -11.73
N LEU A 459 29.98 14.37 -10.56
CA LEU A 459 30.48 14.94 -9.31
C LEU A 459 31.79 14.28 -8.84
N GLY A 460 32.13 13.10 -9.34
CA GLY A 460 33.38 12.41 -9.06
C GLY A 460 33.52 11.93 -7.61
N PRO A 461 34.72 11.95 -7.04
CA PRO A 461 35.03 11.35 -5.74
C PRO A 461 34.66 12.25 -4.55
N GLU A 462 33.61 13.05 -4.65
CA GLU A 462 33.12 13.85 -3.51
C GLU A 462 32.90 12.94 -2.29
N PRO A 463 33.38 13.32 -1.10
CA PRO A 463 33.37 12.44 0.06
C PRO A 463 31.95 12.13 0.54
N ARG A 464 31.00 13.05 0.34
CA ARG A 464 29.61 12.90 0.69
C ARG A 464 28.69 13.69 -0.21
N VAL A 465 27.59 13.06 -0.62
CA VAL A 465 26.53 13.69 -1.41
C VAL A 465 25.19 13.47 -0.71
N LEU A 466 24.53 14.56 -0.32
CA LEU A 466 23.17 14.50 0.21
C LEU A 466 22.17 14.61 -0.93
N VAL A 467 21.35 13.59 -1.11
CA VAL A 467 20.43 13.45 -2.23
C VAL A 467 19.00 13.72 -1.77
N GLN A 468 18.29 14.56 -2.51
CA GLN A 468 16.87 14.86 -2.29
C GLN A 468 16.01 13.59 -2.30
N SER A 469 14.98 13.50 -1.44
CA SER A 469 14.23 12.27 -1.21
C SER A 469 13.64 11.62 -2.47
N GLY A 470 13.05 12.38 -3.38
CA GLY A 470 12.51 11.82 -4.62
C GLY A 470 13.57 11.37 -5.64
N LEU A 471 14.84 11.76 -5.46
CA LEU A 471 15.99 11.31 -6.26
C LEU A 471 16.74 10.15 -5.62
N PHE A 472 16.68 10.02 -4.29
CA PHE A 472 17.50 9.08 -3.53
C PHE A 472 17.32 7.60 -3.93
N PRO A 473 16.12 7.10 -4.28
CA PRO A 473 15.95 5.73 -4.79
C PRO A 473 16.69 5.44 -6.11
N HIS A 474 17.15 6.48 -6.80
CA HIS A 474 17.89 6.39 -8.07
C HIS A 474 19.41 6.55 -7.89
N ALA A 475 19.88 6.91 -6.69
CA ALA A 475 21.30 7.16 -6.42
C ALA A 475 22.15 5.88 -6.36
N GLY A 476 21.54 4.72 -6.08
CA GLY A 476 22.25 3.45 -5.88
C GLY A 476 22.66 3.24 -4.42
N TYR A 477 23.67 2.37 -4.19
CA TYR A 477 23.96 1.81 -2.86
C TYR A 477 25.32 2.27 -2.30
N ASP A 478 25.96 3.25 -2.91
CA ASP A 478 27.22 3.82 -2.39
C ASP A 478 26.95 4.53 -1.05
N GLU A 479 27.76 4.24 -0.04
CA GLU A 479 27.64 4.79 1.33
C GLU A 479 27.90 6.30 1.39
N ARG A 480 28.54 6.88 0.37
CA ARG A 480 28.73 8.34 0.25
C ARG A 480 27.41 9.07 -0.02
N PHE A 481 26.40 8.37 -0.57
CA PHE A 481 25.11 8.95 -0.89
C PHE A 481 24.17 8.80 0.29
N GLN A 482 23.78 9.94 0.87
CA GLN A 482 22.90 10.01 2.03
C GLN A 482 21.62 10.74 1.66
N LEU A 483 20.54 10.40 2.35
CA LEU A 483 19.29 11.12 2.19
C LEU A 483 19.41 12.54 2.76
N LEU A 484 18.97 13.55 2.02
CA LEU A 484 18.85 14.91 2.51
C LEU A 484 17.69 15.01 3.52
N THR A 485 18.04 15.10 4.79
CA THR A 485 17.12 15.35 5.92
C THR A 485 17.63 16.52 6.76
N PRO A 486 16.83 17.06 7.70
CA PRO A 486 17.31 18.08 8.64
C PRO A 486 18.53 17.61 9.43
N GLU A 487 18.53 16.35 9.85
CA GLU A 487 19.58 15.74 10.66
C GLU A 487 20.86 15.59 9.82
N THR A 488 20.77 15.07 8.59
CA THR A 488 21.94 14.97 7.70
C THR A 488 22.46 16.33 7.29
N LEU A 489 21.57 17.32 7.11
CA LEU A 489 21.98 18.70 6.80
C LEU A 489 22.66 19.38 8.00
N ALA A 490 22.24 19.06 9.23
CA ALA A 490 22.80 19.61 10.46
C ALA A 490 24.09 18.91 10.91
N ASP A 491 24.39 17.71 10.39
CA ASP A 491 25.57 16.93 10.78
C ASP A 491 26.86 17.68 10.39
N PRO A 492 27.73 18.03 11.37
CA PRO A 492 28.99 18.73 11.09
C PRO A 492 29.89 17.98 10.09
N ARG A 493 29.78 16.64 10.04
CA ARG A 493 30.54 15.81 9.10
C ARG A 493 30.14 16.05 7.63
N ASN A 494 28.96 16.65 7.40
CA ASN A 494 28.46 17.03 6.08
C ASN A 494 28.72 18.50 5.72
N ALA A 495 29.52 19.21 6.51
CA ALA A 495 29.98 20.56 6.16
C ALA A 495 30.77 20.51 4.84
N GLY A 496 30.34 21.28 3.85
CA GLY A 496 30.93 21.27 2.51
C GLY A 496 30.46 20.13 1.60
N ALA A 497 29.64 19.20 2.08
CA ALA A 497 29.03 18.14 1.25
C ALA A 497 28.25 18.73 0.07
N VAL A 498 28.14 17.98 -1.01
CA VAL A 498 27.31 18.36 -2.17
C VAL A 498 25.86 17.92 -1.94
N LEU A 499 24.91 18.79 -2.25
CA LEU A 499 23.48 18.49 -2.30
C LEU A 499 23.09 18.27 -3.75
N LEU A 500 22.47 17.13 -4.08
CA LEU A 500 21.88 16.87 -5.39
C LEU A 500 20.36 17.07 -5.31
N LEU A 501 19.85 18.03 -6.08
CA LEU A 501 18.48 18.54 -5.97
C LEU A 501 17.79 18.57 -7.34
N ALA A 502 16.44 18.53 -7.32
CA ALA A 502 15.60 18.79 -8.48
C ALA A 502 14.39 19.65 -8.07
N ARG A 503 14.11 20.72 -8.82
CA ARG A 503 13.02 21.67 -8.48
C ARG A 503 11.61 21.08 -8.58
N ARG A 504 11.43 20.06 -9.41
CA ARG A 504 10.11 19.49 -9.77
C ARG A 504 9.81 18.16 -9.10
N ILE A 505 10.69 17.69 -8.24
CA ILE A 505 10.60 16.39 -7.57
C ILE A 505 10.33 16.60 -6.09
N GLY A 506 9.64 15.66 -5.44
CA GLY A 506 9.36 15.70 -4.02
C GLY A 506 10.65 15.78 -3.18
N ALA A 507 10.67 16.66 -2.19
CA ALA A 507 11.84 16.95 -1.37
C ALA A 507 11.57 16.77 0.13
N TYR A 508 10.56 15.98 0.48
CA TYR A 508 10.28 15.72 1.90
C TYR A 508 11.59 15.34 2.66
N PRO A 509 11.82 15.86 3.83
CA PRO A 509 10.93 16.67 4.69
C PRO A 509 10.97 18.20 4.43
N PHE A 510 11.73 18.67 3.44
CA PHE A 510 11.81 20.08 3.08
C PHE A 510 10.72 20.48 2.07
N PHE A 511 10.20 21.68 2.18
CA PHE A 511 9.12 22.19 1.32
C PHE A 511 9.35 23.66 0.96
N GLY A 512 8.78 24.12 -0.14
CA GLY A 512 8.66 25.53 -0.51
C GLY A 512 9.86 26.38 -0.13
N ALA A 513 9.70 27.24 0.88
CA ALA A 513 10.72 28.20 1.30
C ALA A 513 12.05 27.56 1.75
N GLU A 514 12.02 26.37 2.34
CA GLU A 514 13.24 25.66 2.74
C GLU A 514 14.00 25.20 1.49
N MET A 515 13.30 24.61 0.53
CA MET A 515 13.91 24.18 -0.74
C MET A 515 14.40 25.37 -1.58
N ASP A 516 13.66 26.46 -1.63
CA ASP A 516 14.09 27.70 -2.29
C ASP A 516 15.38 28.26 -1.64
N ARG A 517 15.53 28.11 -0.34
CA ARG A 517 16.74 28.51 0.38
C ARG A 517 17.90 27.58 0.08
N ILE A 518 17.68 26.27 0.16
CA ILE A 518 18.72 25.28 -0.14
C ILE A 518 19.22 25.43 -1.60
N SER A 519 18.33 25.69 -2.54
CA SER A 519 18.69 25.87 -3.95
C SER A 519 19.57 27.12 -4.23
N ARG A 520 19.70 28.02 -3.26
CA ARG A 520 20.56 29.22 -3.34
C ARG A 520 21.94 29.02 -2.69
N PHE A 521 22.25 27.83 -2.22
CA PHE A 521 23.61 27.51 -1.76
C PHE A 521 24.61 27.64 -2.92
N PRO A 522 25.90 27.86 -2.64
CA PRO A 522 26.91 27.96 -3.69
C PRO A 522 26.89 26.75 -4.63
N SER A 523 27.01 26.99 -5.93
CA SER A 523 27.07 25.93 -6.92
C SER A 523 28.28 25.02 -6.67
N ALA A 524 28.06 23.71 -6.76
CA ALA A 524 29.12 22.70 -6.70
C ALA A 524 29.62 22.29 -8.08
N GLY A 525 28.98 22.77 -9.16
CA GLY A 525 29.29 22.46 -10.55
C GLY A 525 28.06 22.25 -11.40
N ALA A 526 28.24 22.13 -12.71
CA ALA A 526 27.16 21.77 -13.62
C ALA A 526 26.89 20.27 -13.55
N VAL A 527 25.63 19.88 -13.59
CA VAL A 527 25.18 18.47 -13.63
C VAL A 527 24.06 18.31 -14.66
N PRO A 528 23.91 17.12 -15.26
CA PRO A 528 22.96 16.89 -16.35
C PRO A 528 21.50 16.84 -15.87
N GLY A 529 20.56 16.82 -16.83
CA GLY A 529 19.16 16.48 -16.62
C GLY A 529 18.33 17.51 -15.86
N GLY A 530 18.77 18.77 -15.76
CA GLY A 530 18.06 19.82 -15.00
C GLY A 530 18.18 19.67 -13.48
N LEU A 531 19.13 18.87 -13.03
CA LEU A 531 19.52 18.75 -11.62
C LEU A 531 20.34 19.98 -11.19
N LEU A 532 20.41 20.19 -9.88
CA LEU A 532 21.22 21.22 -9.23
C LEU A 532 22.19 20.54 -8.27
N ALA A 533 23.47 20.88 -8.37
CA ALA A 533 24.48 20.52 -7.41
C ALA A 533 24.91 21.80 -6.64
N VAL A 534 24.75 21.80 -5.33
CA VAL A 534 25.11 22.93 -4.45
C VAL A 534 25.86 22.43 -3.23
N ARG A 535 26.68 23.30 -2.59
CA ARG A 535 27.48 22.93 -1.42
C ARG A 535 26.81 23.37 -0.13
N VAL A 536 26.82 22.48 0.87
CA VAL A 536 26.36 22.79 2.22
C VAL A 536 27.23 23.89 2.81
N THR A 537 26.59 24.93 3.33
CA THR A 537 27.24 26.01 4.08
C THR A 537 26.65 26.13 5.49
N PRO A 538 27.47 26.38 6.54
CA PRO A 538 26.97 26.46 7.91
C PRO A 538 25.86 27.53 8.08
N ASP A 539 26.08 28.74 7.56
CA ASP A 539 25.09 29.84 7.62
C ASP A 539 23.79 29.52 6.88
N GLY A 540 23.92 28.88 5.69
CA GLY A 540 22.76 28.43 4.92
C GLY A 540 21.95 27.36 5.66
N THR A 541 22.63 26.38 6.23
CA THR A 541 22.05 25.30 7.04
C THR A 541 21.25 25.85 8.20
N GLU A 542 21.85 26.75 9.02
CA GLU A 542 21.17 27.36 10.17
C GLU A 542 19.87 28.07 9.75
N LYS A 543 19.90 28.80 8.65
CA LYS A 543 18.73 29.50 8.12
C LYS A 543 17.62 28.58 7.66
N VAL A 544 17.96 27.41 7.04
CA VAL A 544 17.00 26.39 6.62
C VAL A 544 16.36 25.72 7.84
N LEU A 545 17.15 25.31 8.83
CA LEU A 545 16.67 24.66 10.05
C LEU A 545 15.77 25.59 10.88
N LYS A 546 16.08 26.90 10.95
CA LYS A 546 15.19 27.89 11.57
C LYS A 546 13.83 27.97 10.87
N LEU A 547 13.79 27.92 9.53
CA LEU A 547 12.52 27.92 8.78
C LEU A 547 11.71 26.66 9.08
N GLN A 548 12.34 25.50 9.11
CA GLN A 548 11.71 24.24 9.43
C GLN A 548 11.12 24.24 10.85
N SER A 549 11.91 24.61 11.86
CA SER A 549 11.44 24.69 13.26
C SER A 549 10.27 25.66 13.43
N LYS A 550 10.25 26.77 12.68
CA LYS A 550 9.12 27.71 12.65
C LYS A 550 7.87 27.04 12.05
N ARG A 551 8.02 26.30 10.97
CA ARG A 551 6.91 25.58 10.31
C ARG A 551 6.33 24.50 11.24
N GLU A 552 7.17 23.72 11.92
CA GLU A 552 6.75 22.67 12.84
C GLU A 552 6.00 23.25 14.04
N ARG A 553 6.49 24.33 14.63
CA ARG A 553 5.76 25.05 15.70
C ARG A 553 4.39 25.57 15.26
N LEU A 554 4.28 26.11 14.05
CA LEU A 554 2.99 26.55 13.49
C LEU A 554 2.04 25.38 13.22
N ARG A 555 2.57 24.20 13.01
CA ARG A 555 1.80 22.97 12.76
C ARG A 555 1.30 22.37 14.08
N SER A 556 2.14 22.28 15.11
CA SER A 556 1.74 21.82 16.45
C SER A 556 0.71 22.76 17.07
N SER A 557 0.89 24.07 16.98
CA SER A 557 -0.09 25.05 17.49
C SER A 557 -1.46 25.00 16.79
N ARG A 558 -1.52 24.51 15.55
CA ARG A 558 -2.80 24.26 14.84
C ARG A 558 -3.46 22.95 15.27
N LEU A 559 -2.70 21.99 15.77
CA LEU A 559 -3.21 20.71 16.29
C LEU A 559 -3.69 20.81 17.73
N GLU A 560 -3.17 21.76 18.52
CA GLU A 560 -3.57 22.05 19.91
C GLU A 560 -4.84 22.92 20.02
N TRP A 561 -5.64 23.03 18.96
CA TRP A 561 -6.92 23.76 19.03
C TRP A 561 -7.84 23.08 20.04
N PRO A 562 -8.29 23.81 21.10
CA PRO A 562 -9.13 23.20 22.13
C PRO A 562 -10.43 22.70 21.53
N ALA A 563 -10.76 21.44 21.83
CA ALA A 563 -12.05 20.83 21.53
C ALA A 563 -13.15 21.59 22.31
N GLY A 564 -13.74 22.62 21.70
CA GLY A 564 -14.79 23.35 22.42
C GLY A 564 -15.37 24.61 21.80
N ARG A 565 -15.04 25.01 20.57
CA ARG A 565 -15.78 26.12 19.93
C ARG A 565 -16.60 25.65 18.74
N PRO A 566 -17.91 25.94 18.66
CA PRO A 566 -18.73 25.63 17.51
C PRO A 566 -18.21 26.38 16.28
N ARG A 567 -18.05 25.67 15.17
CA ARG A 567 -17.60 26.22 13.89
C ARG A 567 -18.62 27.23 13.36
N GLY A 568 -18.38 28.52 13.60
CA GLY A 568 -18.99 29.58 12.82
C GLY A 568 -18.62 29.38 11.34
N ARG A 569 -19.62 29.40 10.46
CA ARG A 569 -19.44 29.33 9.00
C ARG A 569 -18.59 30.53 8.54
N SER A 570 -17.27 30.34 8.42
CA SER A 570 -16.45 31.30 7.69
C SER A 570 -16.50 30.98 6.20
N ARG A 571 -16.97 31.93 5.41
CA ARG A 571 -16.90 31.93 3.94
C ARG A 571 -15.43 31.74 3.53
N ARG A 572 -15.12 30.66 2.82
CA ARG A 572 -13.83 30.43 2.17
C ARG A 572 -13.62 31.45 1.06
N PRO A 573 -12.46 32.11 0.96
CA PRO A 573 -12.04 32.70 -0.30
C PRO A 573 -11.71 31.57 -1.28
N ARG A 574 -12.25 31.66 -2.49
CA ARG A 574 -11.85 30.85 -3.64
C ARG A 574 -10.44 31.30 -4.05
N ASN A 575 -9.43 30.51 -3.73
CA ASN A 575 -8.13 30.61 -4.38
C ASN A 575 -7.74 29.22 -4.91
N GLY A 576 -7.13 29.24 -6.08
CA GLY A 576 -6.93 28.17 -7.05
C GLY A 576 -6.18 26.92 -6.60
N PRO A 577 -5.91 25.98 -7.54
CA PRO A 577 -5.42 24.64 -7.23
C PRO A 577 -3.95 24.66 -6.82
N GLY A 578 -3.72 24.75 -5.53
CA GLY A 578 -2.40 24.66 -4.91
C GLY A 578 -2.24 23.34 -4.20
N ASP A 579 -1.21 22.62 -4.57
CA ASP A 579 -0.56 21.45 -3.97
C ASP A 579 -1.06 21.01 -2.59
N ALA A 580 -1.90 19.98 -2.58
CA ALA A 580 -2.18 19.20 -1.38
C ALA A 580 -1.08 18.15 -1.19
N SER A 581 0.07 18.57 -0.65
CA SER A 581 1.11 17.66 -0.15
C SER A 581 0.58 16.89 1.07
N VAL A 582 0.77 15.58 1.02
CA VAL A 582 0.46 14.62 2.09
C VAL A 582 1.29 14.96 3.31
N PRO A 583 0.72 15.09 4.51
CA PRO A 583 1.50 15.10 5.73
C PRO A 583 2.03 13.69 6.01
N ILE A 584 3.32 13.48 5.84
CA ILE A 584 4.04 12.31 6.33
C ILE A 584 4.53 12.65 7.73
N VAL A 585 4.29 11.75 8.69
CA VAL A 585 4.78 11.86 10.07
C VAL A 585 6.29 11.64 10.05
N PRO A 586 7.09 12.42 10.80
CA PRO A 586 8.50 12.14 10.95
C PRO A 586 8.72 10.77 11.60
N PRO A 587 9.83 10.08 11.30
CA PRO A 587 10.19 8.85 11.96
C PRO A 587 10.32 9.07 13.47
N PRO A 588 10.00 8.08 14.31
CA PRO A 588 10.16 8.18 15.74
C PRO A 588 11.65 8.30 16.09
N GLY A 589 12.06 9.37 16.69
CA GLY A 589 13.46 9.54 17.07
C GLY A 589 13.88 10.93 17.52
N SER A 590 12.99 11.91 17.50
CA SER A 590 13.30 13.25 18.01
C SER A 590 12.42 13.59 19.23
N LEU A 591 12.78 13.04 20.37
CA LEU A 591 12.43 13.61 21.68
C LEU A 591 13.71 13.71 22.50
N PRO A 592 13.88 14.78 23.34
CA PRO A 592 15.06 15.01 24.14
C PRO A 592 15.33 13.92 25.15
#